data_48893288e482850c89b5c3c8a66e94e9
#
_entry.id   48893288e482850c89b5c3c8a66e94e9
#
_cell.length_a   1.000
_cell.length_b   1.000
_cell.length_c   1.000
_cell.angle_alpha   90.00
_cell.angle_beta   90.00
_cell.angle_gamma   90.00
#
_symmetry.space_group_name_H-M   'P 1'
#
loop_
_entity.id
_entity.type
_entity.pdbx_description
1 polymer ?
#
loop_
_entity_poly.entity_id
_entity_poly.type
_entity_poly.pdbx_seq_one_letter_code
_entity_poly.pdbx_strand_id
1 'polypeptide(L)'
;MLKATIFTSPKREEGISGGSAKWRGNHPPTLSKALFEFLHPKMVADPMCGSGTTGDVAKQMGIACWQGDLHQGFDLLKDEIPVHADLVWVHPPYHDMVVYSGKVWGKEAMPNDLSRYPDYESFIKGLNQAHYNAYQALRPGGHLAILVGDLKRKGKLYPIQRDMTW
;
A
#
# COMPACT_ATOMS: atom_id res chain seq x y z
N MET A 1 -10.17 -12.06 -17.09
CA MET A 1 -8.95 -12.84 -16.77
C MET A 1 -7.76 -11.98 -17.18
N LEU A 2 -6.92 -11.56 -16.23
CA LEU A 2 -5.66 -10.86 -16.52
C LEU A 2 -4.83 -11.74 -17.47
N LYS A 3 -4.64 -11.28 -18.69
CA LYS A 3 -3.88 -12.03 -19.71
C LYS A 3 -2.36 -11.79 -19.65
N ALA A 4 -1.91 -10.94 -18.72
CA ALA A 4 -0.50 -10.61 -18.55
C ALA A 4 -0.11 -10.60 -17.08
N THR A 5 1.02 -11.22 -16.76
CA THR A 5 1.66 -11.17 -15.44
C THR A 5 2.56 -9.92 -15.30
N ILE A 6 2.70 -9.13 -16.35
CA ILE A 6 3.53 -7.93 -16.39
C ILE A 6 2.65 -6.76 -16.78
N PHE A 7 2.61 -5.75 -15.89
CA PHE A 7 2.02 -4.46 -16.15
C PHE A 7 3.15 -3.44 -16.31
N THR A 8 3.21 -2.78 -17.46
CA THR A 8 4.16 -1.71 -17.72
C THR A 8 3.41 -0.42 -17.95
N SER A 9 3.64 0.58 -17.09
CA SER A 9 3.13 1.93 -17.27
C SER A 9 4.31 2.91 -17.20
N PRO A 10 5.02 3.11 -18.32
CA PRO A 10 6.24 3.90 -18.32
C PRO A 10 6.00 5.41 -18.19
N LYS A 11 4.75 5.87 -18.35
CA LYS A 11 4.37 7.28 -18.27
C LYS A 11 3.09 7.45 -17.44
N ARG A 12 2.97 8.59 -16.75
CA ARG A 12 1.67 9.03 -16.22
C ARG A 12 0.76 9.32 -17.42
N GLU A 13 -0.34 8.61 -17.53
CA GLU A 13 -1.32 8.85 -18.59
C GLU A 13 -1.96 10.22 -18.40
N GLU A 14 -2.23 10.91 -19.49
CA GLU A 14 -3.07 12.11 -19.48
C GLU A 14 -4.48 11.74 -19.00
N GLY A 15 -5.05 12.58 -18.14
CA GLY A 15 -6.44 12.44 -17.67
C GLY A 15 -6.63 11.66 -16.39
N ILE A 16 -5.58 11.02 -15.81
CA ILE A 16 -5.67 10.46 -14.46
C ILE A 16 -4.55 10.99 -13.58
N SER A 17 -4.91 11.47 -12.40
CA SER A 17 -3.96 12.06 -11.44
C SER A 17 -4.29 11.59 -10.03
N GLY A 18 -3.33 11.69 -9.13
CA GLY A 18 -3.54 11.38 -7.72
C GLY A 18 -2.27 11.44 -6.91
N GLY A 19 -2.45 11.64 -5.62
CA GLY A 19 -1.40 11.78 -4.64
C GLY A 19 -0.50 13.00 -4.88
N SER A 20 0.63 13.01 -4.20
CA SER A 20 1.62 14.07 -4.29
C SER A 20 2.95 13.56 -4.82
N ALA A 21 3.48 14.18 -5.87
CA ALA A 21 4.82 13.89 -6.39
C ALA A 21 5.94 14.21 -5.36
N LYS A 22 5.64 15.02 -4.34
CA LYS A 22 6.55 15.32 -3.23
C LYS A 22 6.61 14.21 -2.18
N TRP A 23 5.61 13.31 -2.16
CA TRP A 23 5.57 12.19 -1.23
C TRP A 23 6.42 11.04 -1.77
N ARG A 24 7.47 10.68 -1.05
CA ARG A 24 8.33 9.53 -1.41
C ARG A 24 7.56 8.22 -1.26
N GLY A 25 7.76 7.31 -2.21
CA GLY A 25 7.07 6.03 -2.22
C GLY A 25 5.67 6.07 -2.84
N ASN A 26 5.28 7.18 -3.48
CA ASN A 26 4.03 7.26 -4.20
C ASN A 26 4.05 6.37 -5.46
N HIS A 27 2.98 5.61 -5.68
CA HIS A 27 2.82 4.79 -6.89
C HIS A 27 2.15 5.59 -8.04
N PRO A 28 2.31 5.15 -9.31
CA PRO A 28 1.62 5.79 -10.42
C PRO A 28 0.10 5.60 -10.34
N PRO A 29 -0.73 6.66 -10.56
CA PRO A 29 -2.18 6.55 -10.57
C PRO A 29 -2.73 5.52 -11.57
N THR A 30 -2.02 5.32 -12.68
CA THR A 30 -2.36 4.32 -13.72
C THR A 30 -2.41 2.89 -13.19
N LEU A 31 -1.63 2.57 -12.16
CA LEU A 31 -1.64 1.24 -11.55
C LEU A 31 -2.95 0.98 -10.79
N SER A 32 -3.38 1.93 -9.95
CA SER A 32 -4.69 1.84 -9.27
C SER A 32 -5.84 1.78 -10.28
N LYS A 33 -5.80 2.64 -11.32
CA LYS A 33 -6.80 2.63 -12.40
C LYS A 33 -6.90 1.25 -13.06
N ALA A 34 -5.79 0.68 -13.52
CA ALA A 34 -5.78 -0.62 -14.18
C ALA A 34 -6.33 -1.75 -13.29
N LEU A 35 -6.00 -1.71 -11.98
CA LEU A 35 -6.53 -2.68 -11.03
C LEU A 35 -8.03 -2.52 -10.82
N PHE A 36 -8.53 -1.29 -10.72
CA PHE A 36 -9.96 -1.01 -10.57
C PHE A 36 -10.75 -1.39 -11.83
N GLU A 37 -10.21 -1.13 -13.01
CA GLU A 37 -10.80 -1.58 -14.29
C GLU A 37 -10.83 -3.10 -14.42
N PHE A 38 -9.91 -3.79 -13.78
CA PHE A 38 -9.86 -5.25 -13.82
C PHE A 38 -10.77 -5.92 -12.80
N LEU A 39 -10.78 -5.41 -11.56
CA LEU A 39 -11.52 -6.03 -10.43
C LEU A 39 -12.92 -5.48 -10.25
N HIS A 40 -13.24 -4.30 -10.83
CA HIS A 40 -14.52 -3.61 -10.71
C HIS A 40 -15.02 -3.46 -9.25
N PRO A 41 -14.18 -3.02 -8.29
CA PRO A 41 -14.58 -2.92 -6.90
C PRO A 41 -15.63 -1.81 -6.73
N LYS A 42 -16.58 -2.00 -5.82
CA LYS A 42 -17.51 -0.94 -5.38
C LYS A 42 -16.99 -0.20 -4.17
N MET A 43 -16.22 -0.88 -3.33
CA MET A 43 -15.58 -0.33 -2.12
C MET A 43 -14.11 -0.74 -2.07
N VAL A 44 -13.25 0.25 -1.97
CA VAL A 44 -11.81 0.09 -1.80
C VAL A 44 -11.41 0.55 -0.40
N ALA A 45 -10.47 -0.14 0.24
CA ALA A 45 -9.79 0.34 1.44
C ALA A 45 -8.28 0.44 1.16
N ASP A 46 -7.67 1.57 1.53
CA ASP A 46 -6.23 1.80 1.45
C ASP A 46 -5.71 2.21 2.85
N PRO A 47 -5.28 1.23 3.66
CA PRO A 47 -4.84 1.47 5.03
C PRO A 47 -3.40 1.98 5.16
N MET A 48 -2.70 2.20 4.05
CA MET A 48 -1.35 2.79 3.97
C MET A 48 -1.31 3.83 2.85
N CYS A 49 -2.28 4.75 2.84
CA CYS A 49 -2.58 5.62 1.69
C CYS A 49 -1.50 6.66 1.37
N GLY A 50 -0.59 6.93 2.28
CA GLY A 50 0.44 7.94 2.08
C GLY A 50 -0.14 9.28 1.63
N SER A 51 0.15 9.70 0.40
CA SER A 51 -0.38 10.95 -0.18
C SER A 51 -1.77 10.82 -0.83
N GLY A 52 -2.43 9.67 -0.74
CA GLY A 52 -3.81 9.49 -1.17
C GLY A 52 -4.03 9.14 -2.64
N THR A 53 -3.02 8.61 -3.34
CA THR A 53 -3.14 8.29 -4.79
C THR A 53 -4.32 7.38 -5.09
N THR A 54 -4.49 6.31 -4.32
CA THR A 54 -5.57 5.31 -4.50
C THR A 54 -6.95 5.95 -4.37
N GLY A 55 -7.15 6.78 -3.34
CA GLY A 55 -8.42 7.48 -3.12
C GLY A 55 -8.74 8.52 -4.20
N ASP A 56 -7.73 9.25 -4.67
CA ASP A 56 -7.93 10.21 -5.76
C ASP A 56 -8.36 9.51 -7.05
N VAL A 57 -7.76 8.37 -7.38
CA VAL A 57 -8.15 7.56 -8.54
C VAL A 57 -9.55 6.98 -8.35
N ALA A 58 -9.86 6.43 -7.17
CA ALA A 58 -11.19 5.91 -6.87
C ALA A 58 -12.26 6.98 -7.04
N LYS A 59 -12.02 8.20 -6.52
CA LYS A 59 -12.92 9.35 -6.68
C LYS A 59 -13.16 9.69 -8.15
N GLN A 60 -12.11 9.72 -8.97
CA GLN A 60 -12.24 10.01 -10.41
C GLN A 60 -13.03 8.94 -11.15
N MET A 61 -12.99 7.69 -10.68
CA MET A 61 -13.73 6.56 -11.25
C MET A 61 -15.11 6.33 -10.61
N GLY A 62 -15.55 7.18 -9.66
CA GLY A 62 -16.83 7.04 -8.97
C GLY A 62 -16.90 5.82 -8.02
N ILE A 63 -15.74 5.36 -7.50
CA ILE A 63 -15.63 4.22 -6.60
C ILE A 63 -15.53 4.72 -5.16
N ALA A 64 -16.28 4.11 -4.23
CA ALA A 64 -16.15 4.41 -2.81
C ALA A 64 -14.78 3.96 -2.30
N CYS A 65 -14.10 4.82 -1.53
CA CYS A 65 -12.77 4.52 -1.00
C CYS A 65 -12.63 5.05 0.43
N TRP A 66 -12.23 4.17 1.33
CA TRP A 66 -11.74 4.54 2.65
C TRP A 66 -10.21 4.56 2.63
N GLN A 67 -9.62 5.56 3.30
CA GLN A 67 -8.18 5.71 3.42
C GLN A 67 -7.77 5.92 4.86
N GLY A 68 -6.69 5.28 5.26
CA GLY A 68 -6.02 5.47 6.55
C GLY A 68 -4.51 5.39 6.39
N ASP A 69 -3.78 5.99 7.31
CA ASP A 69 -2.31 5.92 7.34
C ASP A 69 -1.80 6.28 8.74
N LEU A 70 -0.63 5.76 9.09
CA LEU A 70 0.00 6.02 10.39
C LEU A 70 0.20 7.52 10.65
N HIS A 71 0.52 8.31 9.62
CA HIS A 71 0.67 9.77 9.74
C HIS A 71 -0.66 10.50 10.01
N GLN A 72 -1.79 9.83 9.77
CA GLN A 72 -3.15 10.33 10.04
C GLN A 72 -3.73 9.75 11.34
N GLY A 73 -2.96 8.94 12.07
CA GLY A 73 -3.37 8.32 13.32
C GLY A 73 -4.01 6.95 13.19
N PHE A 74 -4.08 6.35 11.99
CA PHE A 74 -4.52 4.98 11.80
C PHE A 74 -3.32 4.02 11.74
N ASP A 75 -3.28 3.05 12.64
CA ASP A 75 -2.20 2.07 12.77
C ASP A 75 -2.67 0.69 12.34
N LEU A 76 -2.36 0.30 11.11
CA LEU A 76 -2.77 -0.99 10.54
C LEU A 76 -2.29 -2.20 11.36
N LEU A 77 -1.27 -2.05 12.22
CA LEU A 77 -0.82 -3.15 13.09
C LEU A 77 -1.73 -3.37 14.31
N LYS A 78 -2.61 -2.40 14.63
CA LYS A 78 -3.45 -2.41 15.84
C LYS A 78 -4.92 -2.17 15.56
N ASP A 79 -5.20 -1.27 14.60
CA ASP A 79 -6.53 -0.76 14.36
C ASP A 79 -7.26 -1.64 13.33
N GLU A 80 -8.56 -1.78 13.50
CA GLU A 80 -9.42 -2.42 12.53
C GLU A 80 -9.79 -1.43 11.42
N ILE A 81 -9.75 -1.86 10.17
CA ILE A 81 -10.26 -1.09 9.05
C ILE A 81 -11.79 -0.99 9.21
N PRO A 82 -12.37 0.24 9.30
CA PRO A 82 -13.77 0.42 9.70
C PRO A 82 -14.78 0.14 8.60
N VAL A 83 -14.34 -0.50 7.50
CA VAL A 83 -15.18 -0.84 6.35
C VAL A 83 -14.90 -2.25 5.88
N HIS A 84 -15.91 -2.91 5.31
CA HIS A 84 -15.70 -4.14 4.54
C HIS A 84 -15.58 -3.81 3.06
N ALA A 85 -14.45 -4.17 2.46
CA ALA A 85 -14.07 -3.79 1.11
C ALA A 85 -14.11 -4.95 0.10
N ASP A 86 -14.38 -4.62 -1.16
CA ASP A 86 -14.23 -5.54 -2.28
C ASP A 86 -12.76 -5.66 -2.69
N LEU A 87 -11.98 -4.60 -2.41
CA LEU A 87 -10.55 -4.54 -2.63
C LEU A 87 -9.88 -3.82 -1.46
N VAL A 88 -8.91 -4.48 -0.82
CA VAL A 88 -7.95 -3.81 0.06
C VAL A 88 -6.64 -3.65 -0.70
N TRP A 89 -6.21 -2.40 -0.86
CA TRP A 89 -4.95 -2.03 -1.48
C TRP A 89 -3.91 -1.72 -0.42
N VAL A 90 -2.77 -2.39 -0.43
CA VAL A 90 -1.70 -2.16 0.53
C VAL A 90 -0.40 -1.83 -0.20
N HIS A 91 0.20 -0.68 0.12
CA HIS A 91 1.50 -0.28 -0.38
C HIS A 91 2.45 0.01 0.80
N PRO A 92 3.03 -1.03 1.40
CA PRO A 92 3.84 -0.90 2.60
C PRO A 92 5.21 -0.27 2.30
N PRO A 93 5.94 0.18 3.31
CA PRO A 93 7.36 0.46 3.19
C PRO A 93 8.14 -0.78 2.71
N TYR A 94 9.23 -0.56 1.97
CA TYR A 94 10.16 -1.64 1.59
C TYR A 94 11.30 -1.67 2.61
N HIS A 95 10.99 -2.12 3.83
CA HIS A 95 11.86 -2.03 4.99
C HIS A 95 12.37 -0.58 5.15
N ASP A 96 13.64 -0.36 5.35
CA ASP A 96 14.27 0.93 5.59
C ASP A 96 14.73 1.68 4.29
N MET A 97 14.21 1.28 3.11
CA MET A 97 14.53 1.95 1.84
C MET A 97 14.14 3.44 1.89
N VAL A 98 12.98 3.72 2.46
CA VAL A 98 12.49 5.07 2.78
C VAL A 98 12.03 5.04 4.23
N VAL A 99 12.63 5.88 5.07
CA VAL A 99 12.21 6.04 6.47
C VAL A 99 11.14 7.12 6.53
N TYR A 100 9.93 6.76 6.99
CA TYR A 100 8.77 7.65 6.93
C TYR A 100 8.63 8.55 8.15
N SER A 101 8.26 8.03 9.31
CA SER A 101 8.06 8.89 10.49
C SER A 101 9.35 9.56 10.95
N GLY A 102 9.27 10.83 11.30
CA GLY A 102 10.42 11.66 11.67
C GLY A 102 11.36 12.02 10.50
N LYS A 103 11.04 11.62 9.25
CA LYS A 103 11.82 11.93 8.04
C LYS A 103 10.95 12.41 6.88
N VAL A 104 10.00 11.60 6.41
CA VAL A 104 9.07 12.01 5.34
C VAL A 104 7.94 12.84 5.94
N TRP A 105 7.44 12.45 7.10
CA TRP A 105 6.39 13.16 7.82
C TRP A 105 6.65 13.17 9.34
N GLY A 106 6.08 14.16 10.00
CA GLY A 106 6.23 14.35 11.44
C GLY A 106 7.66 14.68 11.88
N LYS A 107 7.84 14.96 13.16
CA LYS A 107 9.16 15.25 13.76
C LYS A 107 9.72 14.06 14.53
N GLU A 108 8.86 13.15 14.95
CA GLU A 108 9.21 12.03 15.83
C GLU A 108 9.07 10.69 15.14
N ALA A 109 9.86 9.72 15.57
CA ALA A 109 9.76 8.34 15.16
C ALA A 109 8.52 7.69 15.78
N MET A 110 7.73 6.98 14.96
CA MET A 110 6.58 6.20 15.44
C MET A 110 6.97 4.73 15.63
N PRO A 111 6.60 4.08 16.75
CA PRO A 111 7.05 2.72 17.06
C PRO A 111 6.54 1.66 16.07
N ASN A 112 5.38 1.87 15.47
CA ASN A 112 4.78 0.95 14.50
C ASN A 112 5.02 1.33 13.04
N ASP A 113 5.94 2.26 12.78
CA ASP A 113 6.40 2.52 11.44
C ASP A 113 7.30 1.38 10.97
N LEU A 114 6.78 0.55 10.06
CA LEU A 114 7.49 -0.61 9.50
C LEU A 114 8.84 -0.24 8.87
N SER A 115 8.98 1.00 8.39
CA SER A 115 10.26 1.48 7.82
C SER A 115 11.36 1.68 8.86
N ARG A 116 11.03 1.59 10.15
CA ARG A 116 11.95 1.78 11.27
C ARG A 116 12.26 0.50 12.05
N TYR A 117 11.76 -0.62 11.58
CA TYR A 117 12.04 -1.89 12.24
C TYR A 117 13.55 -2.20 12.18
N PRO A 118 14.15 -2.68 13.27
CA PRO A 118 15.60 -2.73 13.41
C PRO A 118 16.27 -3.74 12.48
N ASP A 119 15.55 -4.79 12.12
CA ASP A 119 16.04 -5.87 11.28
C ASP A 119 14.95 -6.37 10.31
N TYR A 120 15.41 -7.10 9.30
CA TYR A 120 14.52 -7.58 8.24
C TYR A 120 13.50 -8.61 8.73
N GLU A 121 13.86 -9.46 9.70
CA GLU A 121 12.96 -10.50 10.22
C GLU A 121 11.79 -9.87 10.98
N SER A 122 12.07 -8.91 11.87
CA SER A 122 11.02 -8.16 12.58
C SER A 122 10.15 -7.35 11.62
N PHE A 123 10.73 -6.77 10.57
CA PHE A 123 9.97 -6.10 9.51
C PHE A 123 9.01 -7.06 8.81
N ILE A 124 9.44 -8.26 8.40
CA ILE A 124 8.57 -9.26 7.75
C ILE A 124 7.45 -9.72 8.70
N LYS A 125 7.72 -9.92 9.99
CA LYS A 125 6.69 -10.24 10.97
C LYS A 125 5.63 -9.13 11.08
N GLY A 126 6.07 -7.88 11.15
CA GLY A 126 5.15 -6.73 11.17
C GLY A 126 4.36 -6.60 9.88
N LEU A 127 5.00 -6.82 8.73
CA LEU A 127 4.36 -6.79 7.43
C LEU A 127 3.26 -7.88 7.31
N ASN A 128 3.55 -9.10 7.75
CA ASN A 128 2.57 -10.19 7.75
C ASN A 128 1.39 -9.90 8.68
N GLN A 129 1.62 -9.26 9.83
CA GLN A 129 0.54 -8.79 10.71
C GLN A 129 -0.33 -7.74 10.03
N ALA A 130 0.29 -6.77 9.34
CA ALA A 130 -0.44 -5.75 8.57
C ALA A 130 -1.31 -6.39 7.48
N HIS A 131 -0.79 -7.38 6.76
CA HIS A 131 -1.53 -8.10 5.72
C HIS A 131 -2.71 -8.91 6.31
N TYR A 132 -2.49 -9.57 7.45
CA TYR A 132 -3.56 -10.27 8.16
C TYR A 132 -4.69 -9.31 8.54
N ASN A 133 -4.37 -8.16 9.13
CA ASN A 133 -5.37 -7.15 9.50
C ASN A 133 -6.09 -6.57 8.26
N ALA A 134 -5.35 -6.34 7.17
CA ALA A 134 -5.94 -5.93 5.89
C ALA A 134 -6.91 -7.00 5.33
N TYR A 135 -6.55 -8.26 5.42
CA TYR A 135 -7.40 -9.39 4.98
C TYR A 135 -8.72 -9.45 5.75
N GLN A 136 -8.72 -9.17 7.06
CA GLN A 136 -9.95 -9.17 7.87
C GLN A 136 -11.01 -8.16 7.40
N ALA A 137 -10.61 -7.12 6.69
CA ALA A 137 -11.53 -6.13 6.13
C ALA A 137 -12.16 -6.54 4.79
N LEU A 138 -11.78 -7.69 4.23
CA LEU A 138 -12.34 -8.14 2.96
C LEU A 138 -13.74 -8.72 3.13
N ARG A 139 -14.60 -8.41 2.16
CA ARG A 139 -15.84 -9.15 1.95
C ARG A 139 -15.56 -10.54 1.39
N PRO A 140 -16.45 -11.50 1.59
CA PRO A 140 -16.37 -12.78 0.87
C PRO A 140 -16.22 -12.55 -0.64
N GLY A 141 -15.18 -13.14 -1.25
CA GLY A 141 -14.84 -12.96 -2.66
C GLY A 141 -14.09 -11.67 -2.99
N GLY A 142 -13.74 -10.86 -1.99
CA GLY A 142 -12.90 -9.67 -2.15
C GLY A 142 -11.43 -10.02 -2.41
N HIS A 143 -10.65 -8.99 -2.78
CA HIS A 143 -9.25 -9.13 -3.18
C HIS A 143 -8.34 -8.31 -2.28
N LEU A 144 -7.20 -8.87 -1.89
CA LEU A 144 -6.09 -8.16 -1.29
C LEU A 144 -5.01 -7.93 -2.36
N ALA A 145 -4.74 -6.67 -2.67
CA ALA A 145 -3.68 -6.30 -3.60
C ALA A 145 -2.54 -5.63 -2.84
N ILE A 146 -1.33 -6.15 -3.01
CA ILE A 146 -0.14 -5.64 -2.34
C ILE A 146 0.87 -5.19 -3.39
N LEU A 147 1.25 -3.92 -3.32
CA LEU A 147 2.34 -3.38 -4.12
C LEU A 147 3.61 -3.37 -3.29
N VAL A 148 4.55 -4.22 -3.65
CA VAL A 148 5.83 -4.33 -2.97
C VAL A 148 6.95 -4.65 -3.95
N GLY A 149 8.15 -4.18 -3.66
CA GLY A 149 9.36 -4.50 -4.40
C GLY A 149 10.43 -5.08 -3.48
N ASP A 150 11.33 -5.84 -4.08
CA ASP A 150 12.51 -6.36 -3.37
C ASP A 150 13.52 -5.24 -3.11
N LEU A 151 14.22 -5.35 -1.99
CA LEU A 151 15.27 -4.41 -1.60
C LEU A 151 16.66 -5.03 -1.84
N LYS A 152 17.52 -4.32 -2.57
CA LYS A 152 18.95 -4.69 -2.67
C LYS A 152 19.79 -3.64 -1.95
N ARG A 153 20.59 -4.07 -0.97
CA ARG A 153 21.45 -3.19 -0.19
C ARG A 153 22.79 -3.85 0.10
N LYS A 154 23.89 -3.12 -0.13
CA LYS A 154 25.28 -3.61 0.12
C LYS A 154 25.53 -5.01 -0.47
N GLY A 155 25.04 -5.27 -1.69
CA GLY A 155 25.18 -6.55 -2.36
C GLY A 155 24.23 -7.66 -1.91
N LYS A 156 23.49 -7.50 -0.82
CA LYS A 156 22.51 -8.46 -0.32
C LYS A 156 21.12 -8.15 -0.89
N LEU A 157 20.42 -9.19 -1.37
CA LEU A 157 19.01 -9.13 -1.76
C LEU A 157 18.14 -9.48 -0.56
N TYR A 158 17.10 -8.67 -0.38
CA TYR A 158 16.01 -8.89 0.58
C TYR A 158 14.73 -9.10 -0.25
N PRO A 159 14.33 -10.35 -0.50
CA PRO A 159 13.23 -10.67 -1.40
C PRO A 159 11.89 -10.58 -0.65
N ILE A 160 11.44 -9.36 -0.41
CA ILE A 160 10.25 -9.06 0.40
C ILE A 160 9.03 -9.80 -0.16
N GLN A 161 8.88 -9.79 -1.50
CA GLN A 161 7.76 -10.48 -2.16
C GLN A 161 7.71 -11.97 -1.85
N ARG A 162 8.87 -12.64 -1.83
CA ARG A 162 8.97 -14.08 -1.53
C ARG A 162 8.76 -14.38 -0.04
N ASP A 163 9.29 -13.51 0.82
CA ASP A 163 9.35 -13.76 2.27
C ASP A 163 8.07 -13.33 3.00
N MET A 164 7.15 -12.61 2.32
CA MET A 164 5.79 -12.42 2.79
C MET A 164 5.04 -13.75 2.80
N THR A 165 4.36 -14.04 3.91
CA THR A 165 3.48 -15.21 4.04
C THR A 165 2.02 -14.76 4.18
N TRP A 166 1.12 -15.65 3.80
CA TRP A 166 -0.33 -15.45 3.81
C TRP A 166 -0.97 -16.32 4.89
#